data_15e2e90f999554c79892114a273bebc3
#
_entry.id   15e2e90f999554c79892114a273bebc3
#
_cell.length_a   1.000
_cell.length_b   1.000
_cell.length_c   1.000
_cell.angle_alpha   90.00
_cell.angle_beta   90.00
_cell.angle_gamma   90.00
#
_symmetry.space_group_name_H-M   'P 1'
#
loop_
_entity.id
_entity.type
_entity.pdbx_description
1 polymer ?
#
loop_
_entity_poly.entity_id
_entity_poly.type
_entity_poly.pdbx_seq_one_letter_code
_entity_poly.pdbx_strand_id
1 'polypeptide(L)'
;KSTLILQTLYYALNLTLNNNKSRKIPKPFKGFKGTELIDKVIDIDQSPIGRTPRSNPATYTGAFGPIRDWFTGLPESKSRGYKPGRFSFNVKGGRCEACEGDGVITYEMHFLPDVYIQCDECKGSRYNRETLEIKFKDKSIADILNMTVDEGCKYFENISNIKTKLLTLKKVGLGYIKIGQQA
;
A
#
# COMPACT_ATOMS: atom_id res chain seq x y z
N LYS A 1 10.03 0.74 -31.80
CA LYS A 1 9.47 1.92 -31.10
C LYS A 1 9.82 1.90 -29.60
N SER A 2 9.64 0.78 -28.90
CA SER A 2 9.94 0.67 -27.44
C SER A 2 11.40 0.95 -27.11
N THR A 3 12.35 0.49 -27.93
CA THR A 3 13.78 0.75 -27.73
C THR A 3 14.09 2.25 -27.73
N LEU A 4 13.52 3.00 -28.68
CA LEU A 4 13.73 4.45 -28.78
C LEU A 4 13.09 5.18 -27.57
N ILE A 5 11.86 4.87 -27.24
CA ILE A 5 11.11 5.57 -26.16
C ILE A 5 11.59 5.14 -24.78
N LEU A 6 11.55 3.83 -24.46
CA LEU A 6 11.80 3.34 -23.11
C LEU A 6 13.28 3.20 -22.79
N GLN A 7 14.10 2.67 -23.74
CA GLN A 7 15.50 2.35 -23.46
C GLN A 7 16.46 3.50 -23.80
N THR A 8 16.01 4.49 -24.59
CA THR A 8 16.85 5.63 -24.96
C THR A 8 16.31 6.92 -24.35
N LEU A 9 15.16 7.40 -24.83
CA LEU A 9 14.60 8.70 -24.46
C LEU A 9 14.29 8.79 -22.98
N TYR A 10 13.53 7.84 -22.43
CA TYR A 10 13.15 7.83 -21.01
C TYR A 10 14.37 7.83 -20.09
N TYR A 11 15.36 6.94 -20.32
CA TYR A 11 16.53 6.90 -19.48
C TYR A 11 17.41 8.14 -19.62
N ALA A 12 17.53 8.69 -20.83
CA ALA A 12 18.28 9.92 -21.04
C ALA A 12 17.62 11.11 -20.33
N LEU A 13 16.32 11.29 -20.47
CA LEU A 13 15.56 12.34 -19.76
C LEU A 13 15.58 12.14 -18.23
N ASN A 14 15.47 10.91 -17.77
CA ASN A 14 15.49 10.62 -16.34
C ASN A 14 16.84 10.94 -15.69
N LEU A 15 17.94 10.70 -16.38
CA LEU A 15 19.26 11.09 -15.92
C LEU A 15 19.44 12.62 -15.90
N THR A 16 18.90 13.32 -16.91
CA THR A 16 19.07 14.78 -17.03
C THR A 16 18.18 15.54 -16.05
N LEU A 17 16.90 15.16 -15.92
CA LEU A 17 15.90 15.93 -15.18
C LEU A 17 15.74 15.48 -13.73
N ASN A 18 15.77 14.18 -13.47
CA ASN A 18 15.46 13.66 -12.15
C ASN A 18 16.69 13.45 -11.27
N ASN A 19 17.91 13.79 -11.74
CA ASN A 19 19.18 13.53 -11.04
C ASN A 19 19.26 12.09 -10.46
N ASN A 20 18.50 11.18 -11.05
CA ASN A 20 18.40 9.82 -10.53
C ASN A 20 19.72 9.10 -10.83
N LYS A 21 20.32 8.58 -9.80
CA LYS A 21 21.42 7.62 -9.84
C LYS A 21 20.94 6.26 -10.41
N SER A 22 20.13 6.29 -11.47
CA SER A 22 19.69 5.09 -12.17
C SER A 22 20.91 4.40 -12.73
N ARG A 23 21.12 3.13 -12.34
CA ARG A 23 22.20 2.30 -12.91
C ARG A 23 21.95 1.94 -14.38
N LYS A 24 20.80 2.30 -14.94
CA LYS A 24 20.45 1.99 -16.33
C LYS A 24 20.93 3.12 -17.24
N ILE A 25 21.87 2.80 -18.09
CA ILE A 25 22.45 3.72 -19.08
C ILE A 25 21.55 3.74 -20.31
N PRO A 26 21.21 4.91 -20.87
CA PRO A 26 20.47 5.00 -22.12
C PRO A 26 21.24 4.35 -23.26
N LYS A 27 20.55 3.76 -24.23
CA LYS A 27 21.20 3.29 -25.46
C LYS A 27 21.84 4.48 -26.23
N PRO A 28 22.89 4.25 -27.01
CA PRO A 28 23.59 5.33 -27.73
C PRO A 28 22.64 6.17 -28.59
N PHE A 29 22.75 7.49 -28.50
CA PHE A 29 22.00 8.48 -29.27
C PHE A 29 22.84 9.74 -29.48
N LYS A 30 22.53 10.52 -30.51
CA LYS A 30 23.31 11.72 -30.83
C LYS A 30 23.05 12.90 -29.89
N GLY A 31 21.87 12.98 -29.33
CA GLY A 31 21.45 14.06 -28.45
C GLY A 31 19.96 14.37 -28.60
N PHE A 32 19.43 15.20 -27.72
CA PHE A 32 18.07 15.76 -27.77
C PHE A 32 18.11 17.22 -27.29
N LYS A 33 17.11 18.00 -27.69
CA LYS A 33 16.94 19.41 -27.33
C LYS A 33 15.57 19.61 -26.71
N GLY A 34 15.36 20.69 -25.96
CA GLY A 34 14.07 21.03 -25.37
C GLY A 34 13.86 20.48 -23.96
N THR A 35 14.91 20.00 -23.29
CA THR A 35 14.84 19.53 -21.90
C THR A 35 14.53 20.64 -20.91
N GLU A 36 14.86 21.88 -21.26
CA GLU A 36 14.55 23.10 -20.51
C GLU A 36 13.03 23.37 -20.40
N LEU A 37 12.24 22.75 -21.25
CA LEU A 37 10.78 22.87 -21.26
C LEU A 37 10.08 21.74 -20.47
N ILE A 38 10.84 20.85 -19.85
CA ILE A 38 10.31 19.65 -19.16
C ILE A 38 10.79 19.68 -17.71
N ASP A 39 9.86 19.75 -16.76
CA ASP A 39 10.19 19.74 -15.33
C ASP A 39 10.47 18.33 -14.81
N LYS A 40 9.73 17.33 -15.30
CA LYS A 40 9.82 15.95 -14.80
C LYS A 40 9.36 14.93 -15.83
N VAL A 41 10.00 13.78 -15.82
CA VAL A 41 9.56 12.61 -16.60
C VAL A 41 9.10 11.50 -15.65
N ILE A 42 7.95 10.90 -15.96
CA ILE A 42 7.36 9.81 -15.18
C ILE A 42 7.10 8.64 -16.14
N ASP A 43 7.56 7.46 -15.77
CA ASP A 43 7.21 6.21 -16.43
C ASP A 43 5.99 5.61 -15.76
N ILE A 44 4.99 5.23 -16.56
CA ILE A 44 3.79 4.54 -16.09
C ILE A 44 3.79 3.18 -16.78
N ASP A 45 3.96 2.13 -16.01
CA ASP A 45 3.94 0.77 -16.46
C ASP A 45 2.82 -0.05 -15.79
N GLN A 46 2.64 -1.29 -16.21
CA GLN A 46 1.66 -2.22 -15.64
C GLN A 46 2.28 -3.16 -14.59
N SER A 47 3.46 -2.81 -14.06
CA SER A 47 4.08 -3.60 -13.01
C SER A 47 3.21 -3.63 -11.77
N PRO A 48 3.08 -4.77 -11.08
CA PRO A 48 2.33 -4.84 -9.84
C PRO A 48 2.92 -3.88 -8.80
N ILE A 49 2.06 -3.20 -8.04
CA ILE A 49 2.43 -2.24 -6.99
C ILE A 49 3.25 -2.90 -5.87
N GLY A 50 3.13 -4.22 -5.73
CA GLY A 50 3.89 -5.02 -4.79
C GLY A 50 3.92 -6.48 -5.19
N ARG A 51 4.83 -7.23 -4.57
CA ARG A 51 5.04 -8.66 -4.85
C ARG A 51 4.65 -9.57 -3.68
N THR A 52 4.08 -8.99 -2.63
CA THR A 52 3.72 -9.74 -1.42
C THR A 52 2.27 -9.51 -1.05
N PRO A 53 1.61 -10.45 -0.36
CA PRO A 53 0.24 -10.30 0.14
C PRO A 53 0.06 -9.08 1.07
N ARG A 54 1.17 -8.50 1.57
CA ARG A 54 1.19 -7.32 2.45
C ARG A 54 1.07 -6.00 1.68
N SER A 55 1.31 -6.03 0.37
CA SER A 55 1.18 -4.83 -0.48
C SER A 55 -0.30 -4.53 -0.72
N ASN A 56 -0.72 -3.32 -0.40
CA ASN A 56 -2.10 -2.88 -0.55
C ASN A 56 -2.18 -1.35 -0.76
N PRO A 57 -3.33 -0.82 -1.22
CA PRO A 57 -3.52 0.61 -1.46
C PRO A 57 -3.20 1.49 -0.25
N ALA A 58 -3.54 1.05 0.98
CA ALA A 58 -3.27 1.82 2.20
C ALA A 58 -1.78 1.98 2.47
N THR A 59 -0.98 0.93 2.24
CA THR A 59 0.48 0.98 2.43
C THR A 59 1.15 1.80 1.34
N TYR A 60 0.74 1.63 0.09
CA TYR A 60 1.30 2.34 -1.06
C TYR A 60 1.09 3.85 -0.99
N THR A 61 -0.12 4.28 -0.65
CA THR A 61 -0.45 5.71 -0.51
C THR A 61 0.04 6.33 0.79
N GLY A 62 0.56 5.51 1.70
CA GLY A 62 0.93 5.94 3.04
C GLY A 62 -0.26 6.29 3.94
N ALA A 63 -1.48 5.87 3.61
CA ALA A 63 -2.67 6.07 4.44
C ALA A 63 -2.66 5.18 5.70
N PHE A 64 -1.98 4.05 5.64
CA PHE A 64 -1.94 3.09 6.73
C PHE A 64 -1.22 3.61 7.99
N GLY A 65 -0.19 4.45 7.83
CA GLY A 65 0.49 5.10 8.96
C GLY A 65 -0.50 5.90 9.83
N PRO A 66 -1.12 6.95 9.30
CA PRO A 66 -2.13 7.73 10.01
C PRO A 66 -3.31 6.90 10.58
N ILE A 67 -3.73 5.83 9.91
CA ILE A 67 -4.78 4.93 10.43
C ILE A 67 -4.28 4.24 11.71
N ARG A 68 -3.07 3.70 11.72
CA ARG A 68 -2.48 3.05 12.91
C ARG A 68 -2.30 4.04 14.06
N ASP A 69 -1.82 5.24 13.77
CA ASP A 69 -1.64 6.30 14.76
C ASP A 69 -2.98 6.70 15.38
N TRP A 70 -4.03 6.76 14.57
CA TRP A 70 -5.39 7.01 15.05
C TRP A 70 -5.88 5.94 16.02
N PHE A 71 -5.75 4.66 15.66
CA PHE A 71 -6.12 3.56 16.54
C PHE A 71 -5.30 3.54 17.83
N THR A 72 -4.02 3.88 17.77
CA THR A 72 -3.16 4.00 18.96
C THR A 72 -3.61 5.12 19.88
N GLY A 73 -4.17 6.19 19.33
CA GLY A 73 -4.69 7.34 20.08
C GLY A 73 -5.99 7.09 20.83
N LEU A 74 -6.72 6.00 20.54
CA LEU A 74 -7.99 5.69 21.17
C LEU A 74 -7.82 5.42 22.68
N PRO A 75 -8.80 5.80 23.52
CA PRO A 75 -8.73 5.62 24.98
C PRO A 75 -8.42 4.18 25.38
N GLU A 76 -9.07 3.21 24.75
CA GLU A 76 -8.88 1.79 25.02
C GLU A 76 -7.47 1.31 24.63
N SER A 77 -6.91 1.77 23.52
CA SER A 77 -5.52 1.48 23.13
C SER A 77 -4.53 2.03 24.16
N LYS A 78 -4.76 3.25 24.63
CA LYS A 78 -3.92 3.89 25.65
C LYS A 78 -3.99 3.17 26.98
N SER A 79 -5.19 2.74 27.42
CA SER A 79 -5.34 1.99 28.68
C SER A 79 -4.62 0.65 28.65
N ARG A 80 -4.55 -0.01 27.49
CA ARG A 80 -3.84 -1.26 27.26
C ARG A 80 -2.35 -1.06 26.93
N GLY A 81 -1.85 0.17 26.83
CA GLY A 81 -0.45 0.49 26.49
C GLY A 81 -0.07 0.13 25.04
N TYR A 82 -1.03 0.08 24.12
CA TYR A 82 -0.77 -0.31 22.74
C TYR A 82 -0.05 0.79 21.96
N LYS A 83 1.00 0.39 21.27
CA LYS A 83 1.81 1.26 20.40
C LYS A 83 1.42 1.08 18.91
N PRO A 84 1.82 1.98 17.99
CA PRO A 84 1.47 1.87 16.56
C PRO A 84 1.85 0.55 15.91
N GLY A 85 2.89 -0.13 16.41
CA GLY A 85 3.28 -1.46 15.97
C GLY A 85 2.22 -2.53 16.20
N ARG A 86 1.37 -2.38 17.24
CA ARG A 86 0.25 -3.30 17.53
C ARG A 86 -0.75 -3.38 16.37
N PHE A 87 -0.96 -2.26 15.71
CA PHE A 87 -1.88 -2.12 14.57
C PHE A 87 -1.21 -2.35 13.21
N SER A 88 0.02 -2.90 13.20
CA SER A 88 0.72 -3.28 11.98
C SER A 88 0.63 -4.78 11.78
N PHE A 89 0.15 -5.23 10.64
CA PHE A 89 0.19 -6.64 10.27
C PHE A 89 1.60 -7.13 9.86
N ASN A 90 2.59 -6.23 9.76
CA ASN A 90 3.98 -6.59 9.45
C ASN A 90 4.85 -6.83 10.70
N VAL A 91 4.36 -6.47 11.89
CA VAL A 91 5.13 -6.52 13.14
C VAL A 91 4.47 -7.47 14.12
N LYS A 92 5.29 -8.26 14.83
CA LYS A 92 4.81 -9.15 15.89
C LYS A 92 4.10 -8.37 17.00
N GLY A 93 3.15 -9.04 17.65
CA GLY A 93 2.41 -8.51 18.81
C GLY A 93 0.94 -8.21 18.54
N GLY A 94 0.57 -7.70 17.36
CA GLY A 94 -0.84 -7.43 17.01
C GLY A 94 -1.34 -8.22 15.81
N ARG A 95 -0.44 -8.77 15.01
CA ARG A 95 -0.78 -9.59 13.85
C ARG A 95 -1.20 -11.00 14.26
N CYS A 96 -1.91 -11.68 13.38
CA CYS A 96 -2.11 -13.12 13.48
C CYS A 96 -0.77 -13.82 13.27
N GLU A 97 -0.31 -14.61 14.24
CA GLU A 97 0.97 -15.29 14.12
C GLU A 97 0.88 -16.55 13.24
N ALA A 98 -0.30 -17.16 13.05
CA ALA A 98 -0.47 -18.32 12.17
C ALA A 98 -0.19 -17.99 10.69
N CYS A 99 -0.66 -16.83 10.21
CA CYS A 99 -0.38 -16.36 8.84
C CYS A 99 0.63 -15.21 8.80
N GLU A 100 1.26 -14.89 9.93
CA GLU A 100 2.21 -13.78 10.05
C GLU A 100 1.70 -12.41 9.55
N GLY A 101 0.39 -12.23 9.53
CA GLY A 101 -0.27 -10.99 9.09
C GLY A 101 -0.63 -10.96 7.60
N ASP A 102 -0.42 -12.02 6.86
CA ASP A 102 -0.76 -12.10 5.43
C ASP A 102 -2.27 -12.29 5.21
N GLY A 103 -2.98 -12.85 6.20
CA GLY A 103 -4.41 -13.19 6.10
C GLY A 103 -4.66 -14.46 5.32
N VAL A 104 -3.64 -14.97 4.63
CA VAL A 104 -3.64 -16.19 3.85
C VAL A 104 -2.42 -17.05 4.20
N ILE A 105 -2.51 -18.34 3.98
CA ILE A 105 -1.40 -19.29 4.05
C ILE A 105 -1.02 -19.62 2.60
N THR A 106 0.25 -19.48 2.26
CA THR A 106 0.76 -19.77 0.93
C THR A 106 1.36 -21.16 0.90
N TYR A 107 0.91 -21.95 -0.05
CA TYR A 107 1.51 -23.25 -0.36
C TYR A 107 2.31 -23.13 -1.65
N GLU A 108 3.63 -23.08 -1.50
CA GLU A 108 4.55 -23.02 -2.64
C GLU A 108 4.58 -24.35 -3.39
N MET A 109 4.35 -24.30 -4.69
CA MET A 109 4.39 -25.44 -5.58
C MET A 109 5.50 -25.28 -6.61
N HIS A 110 6.52 -26.16 -6.57
CA HIS A 110 7.74 -26.02 -7.39
C HIS A 110 7.52 -25.91 -8.91
N PHE A 111 6.42 -26.46 -9.43
CA PHE A 111 6.13 -26.50 -10.89
C PHE A 111 4.74 -25.91 -11.25
N LEU A 112 3.97 -25.46 -10.28
CA LEU A 112 2.64 -24.88 -10.44
C LEU A 112 2.59 -23.52 -9.76
N PRO A 113 1.63 -22.64 -10.10
CA PRO A 113 1.40 -21.43 -9.37
C PRO A 113 1.11 -21.69 -7.89
N ASP A 114 1.61 -20.84 -7.02
CA ASP A 114 1.36 -20.92 -5.58
C ASP A 114 -0.14 -20.86 -5.26
N VAL A 115 -0.56 -21.63 -4.27
CA VAL A 115 -1.94 -21.66 -3.79
C VAL A 115 -2.06 -20.84 -2.52
N TYR A 116 -3.02 -19.90 -2.50
CA TYR A 116 -3.31 -19.05 -1.37
C TYR A 116 -4.63 -19.48 -0.72
N ILE A 117 -4.55 -19.95 0.53
CA ILE A 117 -5.72 -20.37 1.31
C ILE A 117 -5.94 -19.37 2.45
N GLN A 118 -7.19 -18.96 2.66
CA GLN A 118 -7.53 -18.07 3.76
C GLN A 118 -7.09 -18.68 5.10
N CYS A 119 -6.45 -17.89 5.95
CA CYS A 119 -6.00 -18.33 7.27
C CYS A 119 -7.20 -18.71 8.15
N ASP A 120 -7.21 -19.93 8.69
CA ASP A 120 -8.29 -20.43 9.53
C ASP A 120 -8.39 -19.75 10.87
N GLU A 121 -7.30 -19.29 11.42
CA GLU A 121 -7.24 -18.58 12.70
C GLU A 121 -7.88 -17.20 12.62
N CYS A 122 -7.40 -16.36 11.72
CA CYS A 122 -7.83 -14.97 11.64
C CYS A 122 -8.93 -14.72 10.59
N LYS A 123 -9.35 -15.75 9.84
CA LYS A 123 -10.36 -15.64 8.77
C LYS A 123 -10.10 -14.46 7.84
N GLY A 124 -8.83 -14.24 7.48
CA GLY A 124 -8.40 -13.17 6.57
C GLY A 124 -8.25 -11.78 7.23
N SER A 125 -8.54 -11.61 8.53
CA SER A 125 -8.46 -10.31 9.22
C SER A 125 -7.04 -9.82 9.45
N ARG A 126 -6.03 -10.69 9.37
CA ARG A 126 -4.58 -10.40 9.54
C ARG A 126 -4.13 -10.10 10.97
N TYR A 127 -5.05 -9.90 11.91
CA TYR A 127 -4.76 -9.51 13.29
C TYR A 127 -5.22 -10.57 14.28
N ASN A 128 -4.64 -10.54 15.47
CA ASN A 128 -5.11 -11.33 16.57
C ASN A 128 -6.38 -10.73 17.19
N ARG A 129 -7.10 -11.54 17.96
CA ARG A 129 -8.38 -11.18 18.58
C ARG A 129 -8.31 -9.91 19.42
N GLU A 130 -7.27 -9.79 20.25
CA GLU A 130 -7.10 -8.65 21.17
C GLU A 130 -6.93 -7.31 20.42
N THR A 131 -6.24 -7.31 19.26
CA THR A 131 -6.12 -6.10 18.43
C THR A 131 -7.45 -5.73 17.79
N LEU A 132 -8.27 -6.73 17.41
CA LEU A 132 -9.58 -6.52 16.80
C LEU A 132 -10.65 -6.05 17.79
N GLU A 133 -10.44 -6.20 19.10
CA GLU A 133 -11.29 -5.66 20.14
C GLU A 133 -11.27 -4.12 20.15
N ILE A 134 -10.15 -3.51 19.73
CA ILE A 134 -10.06 -2.04 19.64
C ILE A 134 -10.91 -1.56 18.48
N LYS A 135 -11.90 -0.75 18.79
CA LYS A 135 -12.87 -0.24 17.81
C LYS A 135 -12.93 1.27 17.79
N PHE A 136 -13.09 1.83 16.61
CA PHE A 136 -13.46 3.22 16.40
C PHE A 136 -14.81 3.23 15.66
N LYS A 137 -15.84 3.90 16.19
CA LYS A 137 -17.21 3.88 15.65
C LYS A 137 -17.64 2.45 15.25
N ASP A 138 -17.51 1.50 16.19
CA ASP A 138 -17.84 0.08 16.05
C ASP A 138 -17.08 -0.72 14.98
N LYS A 139 -16.02 -0.16 14.41
CA LYS A 139 -15.16 -0.81 13.41
C LYS A 139 -13.75 -1.05 13.95
N SER A 140 -13.27 -2.28 13.80
CA SER A 140 -11.88 -2.66 14.05
C SER A 140 -10.98 -2.21 12.91
N ILE A 141 -9.66 -2.29 13.10
CA ILE A 141 -8.69 -1.98 12.03
C ILE A 141 -8.84 -2.92 10.82
N ALA A 142 -9.24 -4.17 11.01
CA ALA A 142 -9.52 -5.11 9.91
C ALA A 142 -10.77 -4.69 9.12
N ASP A 143 -11.81 -4.21 9.79
CA ASP A 143 -13.00 -3.68 9.12
C ASP A 143 -12.65 -2.46 8.26
N ILE A 144 -11.77 -1.57 8.77
CA ILE A 144 -11.27 -0.42 7.99
C ILE A 144 -10.54 -0.87 6.73
N LEU A 145 -9.68 -1.88 6.83
CA LEU A 145 -8.97 -2.41 5.65
C LEU A 145 -9.92 -3.06 4.64
N ASN A 146 -11.05 -3.59 5.09
CA ASN A 146 -12.08 -4.18 4.23
C ASN A 146 -13.05 -3.17 3.62
N MET A 147 -13.08 -1.93 4.09
CA MET A 147 -13.86 -0.86 3.47
C MET A 147 -13.33 -0.51 2.08
N THR A 148 -14.23 -0.08 1.20
CA THR A 148 -13.83 0.59 -0.04
C THR A 148 -13.23 1.96 0.27
N VAL A 149 -12.46 2.50 -0.67
CA VAL A 149 -11.90 3.85 -0.55
C VAL A 149 -13.00 4.90 -0.39
N ASP A 150 -14.14 4.72 -1.09
CA ASP A 150 -15.29 5.63 -0.96
C ASP A 150 -15.93 5.60 0.43
N GLU A 151 -16.10 4.41 1.00
CA GLU A 151 -16.58 4.25 2.38
C GLU A 151 -15.60 4.85 3.38
N GLY A 152 -14.29 4.58 3.21
CA GLY A 152 -13.24 5.13 4.05
C GLY A 152 -13.19 6.66 4.02
N CYS A 153 -13.39 7.29 2.85
CA CYS A 153 -13.46 8.75 2.74
C CYS A 153 -14.61 9.34 3.57
N LYS A 154 -15.78 8.68 3.62
CA LYS A 154 -16.92 9.08 4.42
C LYS A 154 -16.66 8.80 5.91
N TYR A 155 -16.14 7.63 6.23
CA TYR A 155 -15.88 7.20 7.60
C TYR A 155 -14.87 8.10 8.33
N PHE A 156 -13.82 8.51 7.63
CA PHE A 156 -12.77 9.41 8.13
C PHE A 156 -13.00 10.88 7.74
N GLU A 157 -14.24 11.30 7.53
CA GLU A 157 -14.58 12.65 7.07
C GLU A 157 -13.94 13.76 7.91
N ASN A 158 -13.90 13.57 9.23
CA ASN A 158 -13.37 14.54 10.21
C ASN A 158 -11.87 14.34 10.50
N ILE A 159 -11.18 13.40 9.84
CA ILE A 159 -9.77 13.09 10.07
C ILE A 159 -8.98 13.42 8.79
N SER A 160 -8.56 14.67 8.67
CA SER A 160 -7.97 15.23 7.45
C SER A 160 -6.75 14.45 6.94
N ASN A 161 -5.87 13.99 7.83
CA ASN A 161 -4.66 13.26 7.47
C ASN A 161 -4.94 11.93 6.75
N ILE A 162 -6.00 11.22 7.14
CA ILE A 162 -6.42 9.97 6.50
C ILE A 162 -7.23 10.29 5.25
N LYS A 163 -8.21 11.18 5.38
CA LYS A 163 -9.11 11.58 4.29
C LYS A 163 -8.36 12.04 3.06
N THR A 164 -7.38 12.91 3.21
CA THR A 164 -6.60 13.47 2.08
C THR A 164 -5.94 12.36 1.25
N LYS A 165 -5.37 11.35 1.92
CA LYS A 165 -4.71 10.22 1.23
C LYS A 165 -5.71 9.32 0.51
N LEU A 166 -6.86 9.04 1.12
CA LEU A 166 -7.94 8.27 0.49
C LEU A 166 -8.59 9.04 -0.66
N LEU A 167 -8.77 10.36 -0.53
CA LEU A 167 -9.28 11.22 -1.60
C LEU A 167 -8.39 11.20 -2.85
N THR A 168 -7.09 11.04 -2.70
CA THR A 168 -6.18 10.89 -3.85
C THR A 168 -6.53 9.66 -4.67
N LEU A 169 -6.77 8.50 -4.01
CA LEU A 169 -7.22 7.29 -4.68
C LEU A 169 -8.59 7.47 -5.35
N LYS A 170 -9.52 8.11 -4.65
CA LYS A 170 -10.85 8.40 -5.20
C LYS A 170 -10.78 9.29 -6.44
N LYS A 171 -9.95 10.34 -6.43
CA LYS A 171 -9.77 11.28 -7.56
C LYS A 171 -9.23 10.60 -8.83
N VAL A 172 -8.45 9.54 -8.69
CA VAL A 172 -7.96 8.74 -9.83
C VAL A 172 -8.93 7.61 -10.22
N GLY A 173 -10.16 7.61 -9.69
CA GLY A 173 -11.19 6.64 -10.05
C GLY A 173 -11.15 5.31 -9.30
N LEU A 174 -10.31 5.19 -8.26
CA LEU A 174 -10.13 3.95 -7.48
C LEU A 174 -11.01 3.92 -6.21
N GLY A 175 -12.18 4.58 -6.22
CA GLY A 175 -13.09 4.62 -5.08
C GLY A 175 -13.67 3.26 -4.69
N TYR A 176 -13.79 2.35 -5.63
CA TYR A 176 -14.41 1.03 -5.48
C TYR A 176 -13.48 -0.05 -4.88
N ILE A 177 -12.16 0.14 -4.90
CA ILE A 177 -11.22 -0.85 -4.36
C ILE A 177 -11.22 -0.82 -2.84
N LYS A 178 -10.94 -1.98 -2.20
CA LYS A 178 -10.78 -2.04 -0.75
C LYS A 178 -9.46 -1.41 -0.32
N ILE A 179 -9.48 -0.70 0.80
CA ILE A 179 -8.30 -0.02 1.38
C ILE A 179 -7.14 -1.01 1.63
N GLY A 180 -7.46 -2.21 2.12
CA GLY A 180 -6.50 -3.29 2.38
C GLY A 180 -6.44 -4.38 1.31
N GLN A 181 -6.98 -4.15 0.11
CA GLN A 181 -6.94 -5.12 -0.98
C GLN A 181 -5.50 -5.49 -1.32
N GLN A 182 -5.22 -6.77 -1.47
CA GLN A 182 -3.91 -7.25 -1.94
C GLN A 182 -3.69 -6.78 -3.39
N ALA A 183 -2.46 -6.38 -3.68
CA ALA A 183 -2.03 -5.91 -5.00
C ALA A 183 -1.67 -7.07 -5.94
#